data_2c515467fe9d80a86787b4dff7b520b6
#
_entry.id   2c515467fe9d80a86787b4dff7b520b6
#
_cell.length_a   1.000
_cell.length_b   1.000
_cell.length_c   1.000
_cell.angle_alpha   90.00
_cell.angle_beta   90.00
_cell.angle_gamma   90.00
#
_symmetry.space_group_name_H-M   'P 1'
#
loop_
_entity.id
_entity.type
_entity.pdbx_description
1 polymer ?
#
loop_
_entity_poly.entity_id
_entity_poly.type
_entity_poly.pdbx_seq_one_letter_code
_entity_poly.pdbx_strand_id
1 'polypeptide(L)'
;MNATTAMPTQAKTRFCRRTCVSLFRGLMLVASLCAVLPARAQPGPAPTGDTQYTPQLGQPGKDVMWLPTRDELVERMLDMAEVGPHDLVFDLGAGDGKIAIAAALRYRARAVGIEYNREMAALAERNTVRAGVADRVRIIHGDIFKEDFSSASVLTLYLLEELNFRLRPVILAMKPGTRVVSNTFGMQDWEPDDTAVVNGNTAYLWIVPAQISGRWELEASALSGQASERLTLNIHQQFQRVGGTLNLDGVAQPLLGSELRGSEFRFRFRDNNGTLRSARLRVDGTLMRGVVLANAGQVDIPVPVRGLAGRRLSD
;
A
#
# COMPACT_ATOMS: atom_id res chain seq x y z
N MET A 1 -13.89 63.10 -23.54
CA MET A 1 -14.21 63.11 -24.98
C MET A 1 -14.53 61.69 -25.34
N ASN A 2 -15.75 61.44 -25.34
CA ASN A 2 -16.70 61.03 -26.38
C ASN A 2 -16.41 59.65 -26.93
N ALA A 3 -17.20 58.67 -26.59
CA ALA A 3 -18.53 58.28 -27.14
C ALA A 3 -18.28 57.30 -28.33
N THR A 4 -18.94 56.24 -28.68
CA THR A 4 -20.34 55.90 -28.53
C THR A 4 -20.49 54.49 -29.18
N THR A 5 -21.17 53.58 -28.52
CA THR A 5 -22.36 52.84 -28.96
C THR A 5 -22.42 52.23 -30.37
N ALA A 6 -22.72 50.93 -30.47
CA ALA A 6 -23.97 50.45 -31.11
C ALA A 6 -24.04 48.92 -31.18
N MET A 7 -25.01 48.31 -30.55
CA MET A 7 -25.84 47.20 -31.04
C MET A 7 -26.97 47.86 -31.94
N PRO A 8 -27.78 47.20 -32.71
CA PRO A 8 -28.32 45.84 -32.71
C PRO A 8 -28.56 45.25 -34.11
N THR A 9 -29.14 44.06 -34.31
CA THR A 9 -30.46 43.89 -34.95
C THR A 9 -30.87 42.42 -35.12
N GLN A 10 -32.05 42.11 -34.64
CA GLN A 10 -32.84 40.88 -34.91
C GLN A 10 -33.49 40.95 -36.30
N ALA A 11 -33.76 39.79 -36.93
CA ALA A 11 -34.87 39.54 -37.84
C ALA A 11 -35.09 38.04 -37.95
N LYS A 12 -36.14 37.48 -37.35
CA LYS A 12 -37.54 37.28 -37.79
C LYS A 12 -37.70 36.27 -38.94
N THR A 13 -38.20 35.12 -38.53
CA THR A 13 -39.30 34.29 -39.05
C THR A 13 -39.57 34.21 -40.55
N ARG A 14 -39.70 32.96 -41.06
CA ARG A 14 -40.86 32.57 -41.89
C ARG A 14 -41.19 31.08 -41.77
N PHE A 15 -42.43 30.87 -41.44
CA PHE A 15 -43.30 29.71 -41.51
C PHE A 15 -43.54 29.25 -42.93
N CYS A 16 -43.51 27.95 -43.23
CA CYS A 16 -44.28 27.40 -44.33
C CYS A 16 -44.80 26.01 -43.99
N ARG A 17 -46.09 25.89 -44.15
CA ARG A 17 -46.97 24.74 -43.87
C ARG A 17 -47.05 23.78 -45.07
N ARG A 18 -47.48 22.56 -44.73
CA ARG A 18 -48.16 21.50 -45.51
C ARG A 18 -47.21 20.53 -46.24
N THR A 19 -47.36 19.23 -46.18
CA THR A 19 -48.57 18.43 -46.36
C THR A 19 -48.40 17.03 -45.74
N CYS A 20 -49.48 16.46 -45.20
CA CYS A 20 -49.70 15.07 -44.78
C CYS A 20 -49.41 14.05 -45.90
N VAL A 21 -48.83 12.89 -45.52
CA VAL A 21 -49.33 11.58 -45.96
C VAL A 21 -49.10 10.57 -44.82
N SER A 22 -50.18 9.93 -44.42
CA SER A 22 -50.28 8.83 -43.49
C SER A 22 -49.80 7.52 -44.12
N LEU A 23 -49.28 6.63 -43.30
CA LEU A 23 -49.55 5.18 -43.16
C LEU A 23 -48.28 4.43 -42.76
N PHE A 24 -48.16 3.79 -41.67
CA PHE A 24 -48.32 2.38 -41.36
C PHE A 24 -47.90 2.11 -39.90
N ARG A 25 -48.79 1.48 -39.21
CA ARG A 25 -48.60 0.89 -37.88
C ARG A 25 -47.55 -0.19 -37.94
N GLY A 26 -46.55 -0.06 -37.08
CA GLY A 26 -45.66 -1.14 -36.71
C GLY A 26 -45.31 -0.96 -35.24
N LEU A 27 -46.15 -1.49 -34.34
CA LEU A 27 -45.97 -1.54 -32.91
C LEU A 27 -44.92 -2.63 -32.61
N MET A 28 -43.63 -2.27 -32.61
CA MET A 28 -42.59 -3.13 -32.02
C MET A 28 -42.54 -2.89 -30.51
N LEU A 29 -43.13 -3.84 -29.75
CA LEU A 29 -42.96 -3.95 -28.34
C LEU A 29 -41.51 -4.42 -28.07
N VAL A 30 -40.59 -3.51 -27.80
CA VAL A 30 -39.28 -3.85 -27.24
C VAL A 30 -39.52 -4.15 -25.76
N ALA A 31 -39.73 -5.44 -25.44
CA ALA A 31 -39.69 -5.91 -24.07
C ALA A 31 -38.26 -5.75 -23.54
N SER A 32 -37.99 -4.65 -22.83
CA SER A 32 -36.77 -4.48 -22.05
C SER A 32 -36.78 -5.51 -20.93
N LEU A 33 -36.09 -6.62 -21.17
CA LEU A 33 -35.82 -7.62 -20.15
C LEU A 33 -34.76 -7.02 -19.19
N CYS A 34 -35.23 -6.25 -18.20
CA CYS A 34 -34.39 -5.88 -17.08
C CYS A 34 -34.03 -7.18 -16.32
N ALA A 35 -32.87 -7.74 -16.64
CA ALA A 35 -32.25 -8.77 -15.82
C ALA A 35 -31.93 -8.13 -14.45
N VAL A 36 -32.83 -8.32 -13.49
CA VAL A 36 -32.56 -8.04 -12.07
C VAL A 36 -31.50 -9.05 -11.65
N LEU A 37 -30.23 -8.64 -11.74
CA LEU A 37 -29.16 -9.39 -11.09
C LEU A 37 -29.48 -9.43 -9.59
N PRO A 38 -29.53 -10.63 -8.97
CA PRO A 38 -29.75 -10.70 -7.53
C PRO A 38 -28.63 -9.91 -6.86
N ALA A 39 -29.02 -8.89 -6.08
CA ALA A 39 -28.11 -8.18 -5.21
C ALA A 39 -27.44 -9.24 -4.33
N ARG A 40 -26.14 -9.43 -4.53
CA ARG A 40 -25.33 -10.32 -3.70
C ARG A 40 -25.33 -9.69 -2.33
N ALA A 41 -26.11 -10.28 -1.41
CA ALA A 41 -26.11 -9.86 -0.02
C ALA A 41 -24.68 -9.84 0.48
N GLN A 42 -24.18 -8.69 0.92
CA GLN A 42 -22.88 -8.60 1.57
C GLN A 42 -22.99 -9.45 2.84
N PRO A 43 -22.07 -10.40 3.06
CA PRO A 43 -22.09 -11.15 4.31
C PRO A 43 -21.96 -10.16 5.46
N GLY A 44 -22.92 -10.20 6.38
CA GLY A 44 -22.86 -9.43 7.62
C GLY A 44 -21.60 -9.77 8.43
N PRO A 45 -21.28 -8.97 9.46
CA PRO A 45 -20.14 -9.21 10.32
C PRO A 45 -20.19 -10.64 10.87
N ALA A 46 -19.06 -11.37 10.77
CA ALA A 46 -18.97 -12.72 11.31
C ALA A 46 -19.24 -12.67 12.81
N PRO A 47 -20.08 -13.59 13.35
CA PRO A 47 -20.39 -13.61 14.77
C PRO A 47 -19.10 -13.85 15.57
N THR A 48 -18.89 -13.05 16.64
CA THR A 48 -17.72 -13.11 17.52
C THR A 48 -17.68 -14.34 18.43
N GLY A 49 -18.67 -15.21 18.38
CA GLY A 49 -18.75 -16.43 19.18
C GLY A 49 -19.63 -17.48 18.54
N ASP A 50 -19.71 -18.66 19.14
CA ASP A 50 -20.60 -19.75 18.75
C ASP A 50 -21.13 -20.52 19.96
N THR A 51 -21.82 -21.64 19.73
CA THR A 51 -22.38 -22.48 20.80
C THR A 51 -21.32 -23.19 21.65
N GLN A 52 -20.08 -23.28 21.17
CA GLN A 52 -18.99 -23.95 21.87
C GLN A 52 -18.15 -22.98 22.68
N TYR A 53 -17.96 -21.75 22.15
CA TYR A 53 -17.15 -20.74 22.81
C TYR A 53 -17.59 -19.33 22.44
N THR A 54 -17.86 -18.52 23.45
CA THR A 54 -18.17 -17.10 23.28
C THR A 54 -17.13 -16.29 24.05
N PRO A 55 -16.23 -15.57 23.36
CA PRO A 55 -15.20 -14.77 24.02
C PRO A 55 -15.82 -13.59 24.77
N GLN A 56 -15.25 -13.26 25.91
CA GLN A 56 -15.67 -12.12 26.72
C GLN A 56 -14.82 -10.89 26.35
N LEU A 57 -15.46 -9.75 26.17
CA LEU A 57 -14.77 -8.50 25.93
C LEU A 57 -13.82 -8.19 27.09
N GLY A 58 -12.54 -7.93 26.77
CA GLY A 58 -11.50 -7.68 27.79
C GLY A 58 -10.98 -8.92 28.48
N GLN A 59 -11.32 -10.15 28.00
CA GLN A 59 -10.75 -11.37 28.59
C GLN A 59 -9.22 -11.38 28.47
N PRO A 60 -8.50 -11.89 29.49
CA PRO A 60 -7.06 -11.98 29.47
C PRO A 60 -6.56 -12.87 28.32
N GLY A 61 -5.63 -12.34 27.49
CA GLY A 61 -4.78 -13.13 26.62
C GLY A 61 -3.45 -13.43 27.30
N LYS A 62 -2.43 -13.80 26.53
CA LYS A 62 -1.07 -14.03 27.07
C LYS A 62 -0.43 -12.73 27.56
N ASP A 63 -0.40 -11.72 26.69
CA ASP A 63 0.29 -10.45 26.94
C ASP A 63 -0.66 -9.23 26.77
N VAL A 64 -1.84 -9.44 26.21
CA VAL A 64 -2.86 -8.40 25.97
C VAL A 64 -4.26 -8.95 26.25
N MET A 65 -5.21 -8.07 26.60
CA MET A 65 -6.62 -8.44 26.64
C MET A 65 -7.22 -8.49 25.22
N TRP A 66 -8.15 -9.39 25.01
CA TRP A 66 -8.85 -9.48 23.73
C TRP A 66 -9.87 -8.35 23.55
N LEU A 67 -9.70 -7.61 22.47
CA LEU A 67 -10.63 -6.57 22.01
C LEU A 67 -10.85 -6.75 20.50
N PRO A 68 -12.09 -6.94 20.03
CA PRO A 68 -12.32 -7.08 18.60
C PRO A 68 -12.14 -5.74 17.88
N THR A 69 -11.41 -5.72 16.77
CA THR A 69 -11.34 -4.54 15.89
C THR A 69 -12.69 -4.31 15.23
N ARG A 70 -13.14 -3.05 15.14
CA ARG A 70 -14.37 -2.67 14.44
C ARG A 70 -14.21 -2.90 12.94
N ASP A 71 -15.29 -3.27 12.27
CA ASP A 71 -15.27 -3.67 10.86
C ASP A 71 -14.76 -2.55 9.94
N GLU A 72 -15.18 -1.30 10.19
CA GLU A 72 -14.74 -0.15 9.39
C GLU A 72 -13.23 0.10 9.52
N LEU A 73 -12.67 -0.19 10.69
CA LEU A 73 -11.22 -0.05 10.91
C LEU A 73 -10.46 -1.21 10.26
N VAL A 74 -11.01 -2.45 10.30
CA VAL A 74 -10.43 -3.60 9.58
C VAL A 74 -10.35 -3.30 8.09
N GLU A 75 -11.45 -2.80 7.50
CA GLU A 75 -11.47 -2.41 6.08
C GLU A 75 -10.42 -1.35 5.80
N ARG A 76 -10.39 -0.28 6.62
CA ARG A 76 -9.42 0.80 6.43
C ARG A 76 -7.97 0.33 6.52
N MET A 77 -7.65 -0.55 7.48
CA MET A 77 -6.30 -1.13 7.62
C MET A 77 -5.91 -1.93 6.37
N LEU A 78 -6.80 -2.78 5.88
CA LEU A 78 -6.55 -3.60 4.69
C LEU A 78 -6.44 -2.74 3.41
N ASP A 79 -7.26 -1.68 3.30
CA ASP A 79 -7.17 -0.69 2.21
C ASP A 79 -5.85 0.08 2.24
N MET A 80 -5.41 0.57 3.41
CA MET A 80 -4.11 1.26 3.57
C MET A 80 -2.95 0.36 3.16
N ALA A 81 -3.04 -0.94 3.47
CA ALA A 81 -2.05 -1.91 3.04
C ALA A 81 -2.22 -2.31 1.57
N GLU A 82 -3.18 -1.76 0.83
CA GLU A 82 -3.45 -2.12 -0.57
C GLU A 82 -3.53 -3.64 -0.76
N VAL A 83 -4.24 -4.32 0.15
CA VAL A 83 -4.35 -5.78 0.11
C VAL A 83 -5.04 -6.23 -1.17
N GLY A 84 -4.49 -7.25 -1.81
CA GLY A 84 -5.01 -7.80 -3.06
C GLY A 84 -4.91 -9.32 -3.13
N PRO A 85 -5.38 -9.93 -4.24
CA PRO A 85 -5.52 -11.39 -4.37
C PRO A 85 -4.19 -12.16 -4.39
N HIS A 86 -3.08 -11.46 -4.57
CA HIS A 86 -1.74 -12.06 -4.57
C HIS A 86 -1.04 -11.98 -3.21
N ASP A 87 -1.67 -11.33 -2.24
CA ASP A 87 -1.09 -11.15 -0.92
C ASP A 87 -1.24 -12.38 -0.03
N LEU A 88 -0.27 -12.51 0.87
CA LEU A 88 -0.32 -13.36 2.04
C LEU A 88 -0.33 -12.48 3.27
N VAL A 89 -1.50 -12.36 3.90
CA VAL A 89 -1.72 -11.57 5.11
C VAL A 89 -1.44 -12.44 6.33
N PHE A 90 -0.60 -11.97 7.25
CA PHE A 90 -0.48 -12.56 8.58
C PHE A 90 -1.10 -11.63 9.61
N ASP A 91 -2.02 -12.17 10.40
CA ASP A 91 -2.69 -11.47 11.51
C ASP A 91 -2.09 -11.97 12.83
N LEU A 92 -1.29 -11.12 13.47
CA LEU A 92 -0.55 -11.47 14.68
C LEU A 92 -1.38 -11.12 15.91
N GLY A 93 -1.88 -12.15 16.59
CA GLY A 93 -2.91 -12.04 17.63
C GLY A 93 -4.31 -12.04 17.01
N ALA A 94 -4.60 -13.05 16.20
CA ALA A 94 -5.76 -13.09 15.31
C ALA A 94 -7.12 -13.09 16.03
N GLY A 95 -7.14 -13.39 17.32
CA GLY A 95 -8.38 -13.47 18.09
C GLY A 95 -9.38 -14.46 17.47
N ASP A 96 -10.57 -13.97 17.16
CA ASP A 96 -11.65 -14.74 16.52
C ASP A 96 -11.48 -14.90 14.99
N GLY A 97 -10.34 -14.44 14.43
CA GLY A 97 -9.99 -14.54 13.01
C GLY A 97 -10.57 -13.46 12.12
N LYS A 98 -11.18 -12.41 12.69
CA LYS A 98 -11.93 -11.39 11.95
C LYS A 98 -11.12 -10.75 10.81
N ILE A 99 -9.88 -10.29 11.07
CA ILE A 99 -9.07 -9.59 10.09
C ILE A 99 -8.63 -10.55 8.97
N ALA A 100 -8.16 -11.74 9.32
CA ALA A 100 -7.77 -12.76 8.34
C ALA A 100 -8.96 -13.18 7.43
N ILE A 101 -10.14 -13.35 8.01
CA ILE A 101 -11.39 -13.65 7.27
C ILE A 101 -11.76 -12.48 6.35
N ALA A 102 -11.69 -11.24 6.82
CA ALA A 102 -11.98 -10.06 6.02
C ALA A 102 -11.02 -9.92 4.81
N ALA A 103 -9.72 -10.18 5.02
CA ALA A 103 -8.73 -10.19 3.95
C ALA A 103 -9.09 -11.22 2.85
N ALA A 104 -9.55 -12.42 3.23
CA ALA A 104 -9.95 -13.44 2.27
C ALA A 104 -11.26 -13.12 1.57
N LEU A 105 -12.29 -12.65 2.29
CA LEU A 105 -13.62 -12.39 1.74
C LEU A 105 -13.62 -11.20 0.78
N ARG A 106 -13.03 -10.08 1.20
CA ARG A 106 -13.16 -8.80 0.49
C ARG A 106 -12.06 -8.59 -0.54
N TYR A 107 -10.83 -9.01 -0.23
CA TYR A 107 -9.65 -8.76 -1.08
C TYR A 107 -9.17 -10.02 -1.80
N ARG A 108 -9.80 -11.19 -1.53
CA ARG A 108 -9.44 -12.48 -2.14
C ARG A 108 -7.99 -12.90 -1.82
N ALA A 109 -7.40 -12.32 -0.78
CA ALA A 109 -6.06 -12.65 -0.29
C ALA A 109 -6.04 -14.04 0.37
N ARG A 110 -4.87 -14.61 0.50
CA ARG A 110 -4.62 -15.70 1.44
C ARG A 110 -4.26 -15.09 2.79
N ALA A 111 -4.68 -15.73 3.88
CA ALA A 111 -4.38 -15.23 5.20
C ALA A 111 -3.98 -16.33 6.17
N VAL A 112 -3.16 -15.96 7.15
CA VAL A 112 -2.77 -16.80 8.28
C VAL A 112 -3.00 -15.99 9.56
N GLY A 113 -3.84 -16.49 10.46
CA GLY A 113 -3.99 -15.93 11.79
C GLY A 113 -3.14 -16.72 12.79
N ILE A 114 -2.36 -16.03 13.63
CA ILE A 114 -1.63 -16.64 14.74
C ILE A 114 -2.31 -16.19 16.03
N GLU A 115 -2.79 -17.16 16.81
CA GLU A 115 -3.50 -16.89 18.07
C GLU A 115 -2.97 -17.78 19.17
N TYR A 116 -2.65 -17.17 20.32
CA TYR A 116 -2.07 -17.88 21.45
C TYR A 116 -3.10 -18.65 22.28
N ASN A 117 -4.30 -18.09 22.42
CA ASN A 117 -5.37 -18.74 23.18
C ASN A 117 -5.99 -19.87 22.35
N ARG A 118 -5.92 -21.11 22.89
CA ARG A 118 -6.38 -22.31 22.18
C ARG A 118 -7.87 -22.27 21.80
N GLU A 119 -8.71 -21.81 22.73
CA GLU A 119 -10.17 -21.76 22.51
C GLU A 119 -10.53 -20.70 21.45
N MET A 120 -9.82 -19.57 21.51
CA MET A 120 -9.96 -18.50 20.54
C MET A 120 -9.47 -18.94 19.15
N ALA A 121 -8.33 -19.61 19.05
CA ALA A 121 -7.84 -20.18 17.79
C ALA A 121 -8.85 -21.19 17.19
N ALA A 122 -9.38 -22.09 18.03
CA ALA A 122 -10.41 -23.04 17.59
C ALA A 122 -11.71 -22.34 17.14
N LEU A 123 -12.09 -21.23 17.82
CA LEU A 123 -13.21 -20.39 17.38
C LEU A 123 -12.90 -19.75 16.01
N ALA A 124 -11.70 -19.18 15.85
CA ALA A 124 -11.27 -18.58 14.57
C ALA A 124 -11.33 -19.60 13.43
N GLU A 125 -10.88 -20.83 13.64
CA GLU A 125 -10.99 -21.91 12.64
C GLU A 125 -12.45 -22.18 12.26
N ARG A 126 -13.36 -22.30 13.24
CA ARG A 126 -14.78 -22.47 12.94
C ARG A 126 -15.39 -21.27 12.23
N ASN A 127 -14.92 -20.06 12.54
CA ASN A 127 -15.32 -18.84 11.86
C ASN A 127 -14.88 -18.83 10.38
N THR A 128 -13.69 -19.35 10.04
CA THR A 128 -13.26 -19.46 8.64
C THR A 128 -14.16 -20.40 7.83
N VAL A 129 -14.59 -21.51 8.46
CA VAL A 129 -15.55 -22.44 7.84
C VAL A 129 -16.90 -21.79 7.66
N ARG A 130 -17.44 -21.12 8.69
CA ARG A 130 -18.73 -20.40 8.61
C ARG A 130 -18.72 -19.31 7.54
N ALA A 131 -17.60 -18.63 7.39
CA ALA A 131 -17.42 -17.59 6.38
C ALA A 131 -17.17 -18.14 4.96
N GLY A 132 -16.98 -19.47 4.80
CA GLY A 132 -16.71 -20.09 3.50
C GLY A 132 -15.34 -19.74 2.93
N VAL A 133 -14.33 -19.50 3.78
CA VAL A 133 -12.96 -19.11 3.37
C VAL A 133 -11.87 -20.03 3.93
N ALA A 134 -12.23 -21.20 4.43
CA ALA A 134 -11.29 -22.16 5.00
C ALA A 134 -10.23 -22.68 3.98
N ASP A 135 -10.48 -22.49 2.68
CA ASP A 135 -9.52 -22.76 1.60
C ASP A 135 -8.43 -21.68 1.48
N ARG A 136 -8.63 -20.50 2.04
CA ARG A 136 -7.72 -19.35 1.95
C ARG A 136 -7.20 -18.86 3.29
N VAL A 137 -7.87 -19.18 4.40
CA VAL A 137 -7.49 -18.75 5.74
C VAL A 137 -7.07 -19.94 6.57
N ARG A 138 -5.85 -19.88 7.09
CA ARG A 138 -5.30 -20.84 8.05
C ARG A 138 -5.18 -20.17 9.41
N ILE A 139 -5.57 -20.86 10.48
CA ILE A 139 -5.32 -20.41 11.85
C ILE A 139 -4.23 -21.29 12.46
N ILE A 140 -3.29 -20.67 13.16
CA ILE A 140 -2.22 -21.33 13.91
C ILE A 140 -2.44 -21.03 15.39
N HIS A 141 -2.65 -22.06 16.20
CA HIS A 141 -2.53 -21.94 17.64
C HIS A 141 -1.04 -21.85 17.99
N GLY A 142 -0.53 -20.65 18.28
CA GLY A 142 0.90 -20.40 18.42
C GLY A 142 1.25 -19.09 19.10
N ASP A 143 2.53 -18.90 19.32
CA ASP A 143 3.11 -17.70 19.90
C ASP A 143 3.73 -16.84 18.80
N ILE A 144 3.26 -15.61 18.63
CA ILE A 144 3.74 -14.66 17.61
C ILE A 144 5.26 -14.38 17.67
N PHE A 145 5.89 -14.66 18.81
CA PHE A 145 7.34 -14.53 18.98
C PHE A 145 8.12 -15.80 18.64
N LYS A 146 7.43 -16.88 18.26
CA LYS A 146 8.04 -18.19 17.93
C LYS A 146 7.66 -18.68 16.54
N GLU A 147 6.49 -18.27 16.05
CA GLU A 147 6.00 -18.65 14.74
C GLU A 147 6.70 -17.84 13.63
N ASP A 148 6.95 -18.49 12.48
CA ASP A 148 7.54 -17.84 11.33
C ASP A 148 6.47 -17.19 10.46
N PHE A 149 6.52 -15.87 10.37
CA PHE A 149 5.69 -15.04 9.49
C PHE A 149 6.51 -14.29 8.42
N SER A 150 7.77 -14.65 8.22
CA SER A 150 8.68 -13.97 7.27
C SER A 150 8.21 -13.98 5.81
N SER A 151 7.33 -14.91 5.46
CA SER A 151 6.73 -15.03 4.13
C SER A 151 5.57 -14.05 3.87
N ALA A 152 5.12 -13.33 4.89
CA ALA A 152 4.03 -12.37 4.75
C ALA A 152 4.37 -11.24 3.76
N SER A 153 3.40 -10.85 2.94
CA SER A 153 3.44 -9.60 2.19
C SER A 153 2.73 -8.46 2.95
N VAL A 154 1.84 -8.82 3.88
CA VAL A 154 1.13 -7.89 4.77
C VAL A 154 1.09 -8.49 6.18
N LEU A 155 1.37 -7.66 7.18
CA LEU A 155 1.13 -7.94 8.60
C LEU A 155 0.00 -7.06 9.12
N THR A 156 -0.88 -7.63 9.93
CA THR A 156 -1.88 -6.89 10.70
C THR A 156 -1.66 -7.09 12.18
N LEU A 157 -1.77 -6.00 12.95
CA LEU A 157 -1.46 -5.95 14.36
C LEU A 157 -2.59 -5.24 15.13
N TYR A 158 -3.00 -5.83 16.24
CA TYR A 158 -3.72 -5.11 17.29
C TYR A 158 -3.12 -5.49 18.65
N LEU A 159 -1.89 -5.09 18.85
CA LEU A 159 -1.07 -5.41 20.00
C LEU A 159 -0.65 -4.12 20.70
N LEU A 160 -0.30 -4.21 22.00
CA LEU A 160 0.25 -3.06 22.73
C LEU A 160 1.58 -2.60 22.08
N GLU A 161 1.89 -1.34 22.25
CA GLU A 161 3.10 -0.71 21.68
C GLU A 161 4.38 -1.44 22.06
N GLU A 162 4.47 -1.96 23.29
CA GLU A 162 5.62 -2.74 23.76
C GLU A 162 5.80 -4.02 22.94
N LEU A 163 4.72 -4.71 22.58
CA LEU A 163 4.78 -5.93 21.78
C LEU A 163 5.16 -5.60 20.32
N ASN A 164 4.60 -4.53 19.76
CA ASN A 164 5.00 -4.02 18.44
C ASN A 164 6.50 -3.69 18.43
N PHE A 165 7.01 -3.05 19.46
CA PHE A 165 8.43 -2.74 19.61
C PHE A 165 9.30 -4.01 19.67
N ARG A 166 8.85 -5.03 20.39
CA ARG A 166 9.56 -6.34 20.46
C ARG A 166 9.55 -7.08 19.13
N LEU A 167 8.48 -6.96 18.32
CA LEU A 167 8.38 -7.55 16.98
C LEU A 167 9.18 -6.77 15.93
N ARG A 168 9.42 -5.47 16.15
CA ARG A 168 10.03 -4.57 15.18
C ARG A 168 11.34 -5.07 14.56
N PRO A 169 12.29 -5.65 15.31
CA PRO A 169 13.53 -6.17 14.71
C PRO A 169 13.26 -7.28 13.68
N VAL A 170 12.32 -8.18 13.97
CA VAL A 170 11.92 -9.26 13.06
C VAL A 170 11.19 -8.68 11.84
N ILE A 171 10.31 -7.72 12.05
CA ILE A 171 9.58 -7.02 10.97
C ILE A 171 10.56 -6.30 10.03
N LEU A 172 11.54 -5.56 10.58
CA LEU A 172 12.56 -4.85 9.78
C LEU A 172 13.49 -5.78 8.99
N ALA A 173 13.59 -7.05 9.38
CA ALA A 173 14.33 -8.07 8.65
C ALA A 173 13.52 -8.74 7.52
N MET A 174 12.22 -8.46 7.41
CA MET A 174 11.37 -8.99 6.35
C MET A 174 11.72 -8.38 4.99
N LYS A 175 11.13 -8.93 3.94
CA LYS A 175 11.34 -8.46 2.58
C LYS A 175 10.95 -6.98 2.45
N PRO A 176 11.83 -6.13 1.87
CA PRO A 176 11.49 -4.74 1.59
C PRO A 176 10.20 -4.63 0.76
N GLY A 177 9.31 -3.76 1.20
CA GLY A 177 7.96 -3.62 0.63
C GLY A 177 6.89 -4.43 1.34
N THR A 178 7.21 -5.25 2.36
CA THR A 178 6.21 -5.81 3.26
C THR A 178 5.48 -4.67 3.96
N ARG A 179 4.14 -4.71 3.94
CA ARG A 179 3.28 -3.69 4.52
C ARG A 179 2.79 -4.15 5.88
N VAL A 180 2.89 -3.27 6.86
CA VAL A 180 2.51 -3.55 8.24
C VAL A 180 1.46 -2.54 8.67
N VAL A 181 0.29 -3.00 9.05
CA VAL A 181 -0.78 -2.13 9.56
C VAL A 181 -1.08 -2.46 11.00
N SER A 182 -1.19 -1.43 11.84
CA SER A 182 -1.48 -1.57 13.25
C SER A 182 -2.68 -0.74 13.66
N ASN A 183 -3.57 -1.36 14.44
CA ASN A 183 -4.66 -0.67 15.11
C ASN A 183 -4.15 0.00 16.40
N THR A 184 -4.34 1.31 16.53
CA THR A 184 -4.13 2.16 17.72
C THR A 184 -2.68 2.32 18.18
N PHE A 185 -1.85 1.29 18.12
CA PHE A 185 -0.52 1.29 18.74
C PHE A 185 0.60 1.40 17.71
N GLY A 186 1.57 2.30 17.97
CA GLY A 186 2.73 2.56 17.14
C GLY A 186 3.88 1.59 17.33
N MET A 187 5.04 1.94 16.75
CA MET A 187 6.31 1.24 16.87
C MET A 187 7.41 2.15 17.41
N GLN A 188 7.04 3.03 18.37
CA GLN A 188 7.93 4.02 19.01
C GLN A 188 8.57 4.97 17.98
N ASP A 189 9.91 5.03 17.90
CA ASP A 189 10.66 5.92 17.03
C ASP A 189 10.65 5.54 15.53
N TRP A 190 10.04 4.39 15.18
CA TRP A 190 9.77 4.10 13.77
C TRP A 190 8.46 4.76 13.36
N GLU A 191 8.56 5.94 12.77
CA GLU A 191 7.39 6.69 12.29
C GLU A 191 6.66 5.94 11.17
N PRO A 192 5.32 5.98 11.14
CA PRO A 192 4.55 5.34 10.08
C PRO A 192 4.71 6.09 8.74
N ASP A 193 4.55 5.36 7.64
CA ASP A 193 4.50 5.90 6.28
C ASP A 193 3.15 6.57 5.99
N ASP A 194 2.07 6.10 6.64
CA ASP A 194 0.71 6.68 6.53
C ASP A 194 -0.10 6.43 7.80
N THR A 195 -1.10 7.28 8.03
CA THR A 195 -2.03 7.17 9.16
C THR A 195 -3.46 7.48 8.74
N ALA A 196 -4.43 6.80 9.37
CA ALA A 196 -5.84 7.10 9.18
C ALA A 196 -6.59 7.02 10.51
N VAL A 197 -7.58 7.89 10.70
CA VAL A 197 -8.44 7.87 11.87
C VAL A 197 -9.85 7.42 11.46
N VAL A 198 -10.35 6.38 12.12
CA VAL A 198 -11.69 5.81 11.89
C VAL A 198 -12.40 5.70 13.24
N ASN A 199 -13.47 6.44 13.42
CA ASN A 199 -14.30 6.41 14.64
C ASN A 199 -13.47 6.57 15.93
N GLY A 200 -12.46 7.45 15.91
CA GLY A 200 -11.58 7.75 17.05
C GLY A 200 -10.42 6.77 17.27
N ASN A 201 -10.31 5.70 16.48
CA ASN A 201 -9.14 4.82 16.49
C ASN A 201 -8.20 5.19 15.34
N THR A 202 -6.90 5.10 15.58
CA THR A 202 -5.89 5.38 14.55
C THR A 202 -5.35 4.08 13.98
N ALA A 203 -5.37 3.97 12.65
CA ALA A 203 -4.62 2.95 11.93
C ALA A 203 -3.29 3.54 11.46
N TYR A 204 -2.21 2.78 11.61
CA TYR A 204 -0.87 3.13 11.19
C TYR A 204 -0.40 2.16 10.10
N LEU A 205 0.29 2.66 9.09
CA LEU A 205 0.93 1.85 8.06
C LEU A 205 2.44 2.08 8.05
N TRP A 206 3.21 1.01 8.01
CA TRP A 206 4.65 1.01 7.71
C TRP A 206 4.91 0.14 6.49
N ILE A 207 5.90 0.53 5.70
CA ILE A 207 6.41 -0.27 4.59
C ILE A 207 7.87 -0.61 4.91
N VAL A 208 8.16 -1.89 5.10
CA VAL A 208 9.52 -2.33 5.44
C VAL A 208 10.51 -1.79 4.41
N PRO A 209 11.48 -0.95 4.81
CA PRO A 209 12.44 -0.36 3.90
C PRO A 209 13.58 -1.31 3.58
N ALA A 210 14.15 -1.20 2.39
CA ALA A 210 15.42 -1.83 2.09
C ALA A 210 16.54 -1.26 2.96
N GLN A 211 17.52 -2.08 3.31
CA GLN A 211 18.70 -1.64 4.06
C GLN A 211 19.75 -1.12 3.08
N ILE A 212 19.85 0.22 2.96
CA ILE A 212 20.71 0.88 1.98
C ILE A 212 21.85 1.71 2.59
N SER A 213 22.00 1.73 3.91
CA SER A 213 23.10 2.41 4.58
C SER A 213 24.46 1.91 4.07
N GLY A 214 25.44 2.79 4.00
CA GLY A 214 26.80 2.48 3.57
C GLY A 214 27.19 3.12 2.25
N ARG A 215 28.31 2.64 1.70
CA ARG A 215 28.91 3.17 0.47
C ARG A 215 28.49 2.35 -0.75
N TRP A 216 28.11 3.04 -1.82
CA TRP A 216 27.69 2.42 -3.07
C TRP A 216 28.48 2.99 -4.24
N GLU A 217 28.90 2.12 -5.15
CA GLU A 217 29.44 2.50 -6.44
C GLU A 217 28.35 2.28 -7.51
N LEU A 218 28.03 3.32 -8.25
CA LEU A 218 27.05 3.32 -9.32
C LEU A 218 27.72 3.66 -10.65
N GLU A 219 27.26 3.07 -11.71
CA GLU A 219 27.62 3.39 -13.08
C GLU A 219 26.39 3.95 -13.80
N ALA A 220 26.53 5.15 -14.36
CA ALA A 220 25.53 5.77 -15.19
C ALA A 220 25.89 5.59 -16.66
N SER A 221 25.15 4.73 -17.35
CA SER A 221 25.33 4.50 -18.80
C SER A 221 24.35 5.34 -19.59
N ALA A 222 24.82 6.01 -20.63
CA ALA A 222 23.92 6.70 -21.54
C ALA A 222 23.04 5.70 -22.30
N LEU A 223 21.75 6.01 -22.44
CA LEU A 223 20.83 5.23 -23.28
C LEU A 223 21.18 5.29 -24.76
N SER A 224 22.08 6.20 -25.16
CA SER A 224 22.52 6.48 -26.54
C SER A 224 24.01 6.19 -26.84
N GLY A 225 24.69 5.38 -26.02
CA GLY A 225 26.04 4.90 -26.32
C GLY A 225 27.22 5.86 -26.02
N GLN A 226 27.01 6.91 -25.22
CA GLN A 226 28.10 7.75 -24.67
C GLN A 226 28.80 7.06 -23.49
N ALA A 227 30.01 7.55 -23.11
CA ALA A 227 30.79 6.99 -22.02
C ALA A 227 30.01 6.91 -20.70
N SER A 228 30.23 5.81 -19.96
CA SER A 228 29.67 5.64 -18.64
C SER A 228 30.38 6.55 -17.62
N GLU A 229 29.60 7.13 -16.71
CA GLU A 229 30.10 7.93 -15.59
C GLU A 229 29.99 7.10 -14.29
N ARG A 230 31.02 7.20 -13.46
CA ARG A 230 31.02 6.58 -12.13
C ARG A 230 30.56 7.57 -11.08
N LEU A 231 29.69 7.09 -10.23
CA LEU A 231 29.10 7.83 -9.13
C LEU A 231 29.32 7.05 -7.83
N THR A 232 29.60 7.75 -6.76
CA THR A 232 29.66 7.12 -5.43
C THR A 232 28.60 7.75 -4.54
N LEU A 233 27.78 6.89 -3.90
CA LEU A 233 26.85 7.31 -2.85
C LEU A 233 27.42 6.92 -1.49
N ASN A 234 27.35 7.83 -0.52
CA ASN A 234 27.52 7.54 0.89
C ASN A 234 26.17 7.79 1.57
N ILE A 235 25.52 6.73 2.05
CA ILE A 235 24.15 6.77 2.56
C ILE A 235 24.15 6.50 4.06
N HIS A 236 23.45 7.32 4.82
CA HIS A 236 23.02 7.07 6.19
C HIS A 236 21.50 6.87 6.20
N GLN A 237 21.03 5.93 7.04
CA GLN A 237 19.64 5.52 7.08
C GLN A 237 19.21 5.30 8.52
N GLN A 238 18.01 5.79 8.83
CA GLN A 238 17.24 5.42 10.02
C GLN A 238 15.83 5.05 9.54
N PHE A 239 15.51 3.75 9.54
CA PHE A 239 14.28 3.20 8.96
C PHE A 239 14.10 3.63 7.48
N GLN A 240 12.99 4.30 7.12
CA GLN A 240 12.73 4.84 5.78
C GLN A 240 13.38 6.23 5.55
N ARG A 241 13.90 6.86 6.60
CA ARG A 241 14.59 8.16 6.48
C ARG A 241 16.01 7.95 5.99
N VAL A 242 16.34 8.59 4.89
CA VAL A 242 17.61 8.43 4.18
C VAL A 242 18.21 9.79 3.89
N GLY A 243 19.49 9.92 4.16
CA GLY A 243 20.31 11.05 3.75
C GLY A 243 21.67 10.58 3.26
N GLY A 244 22.46 11.51 2.77
CA GLY A 244 23.81 11.17 2.31
C GLY A 244 24.37 12.13 1.28
N THR A 245 25.45 11.70 0.65
CA THR A 245 26.14 12.44 -0.39
C THR A 245 26.34 11.62 -1.65
N LEU A 246 26.24 12.29 -2.78
CA LEU A 246 26.66 11.80 -4.09
C LEU A 246 28.01 12.44 -4.43
N ASN A 247 28.98 11.64 -4.85
CA ASN A 247 30.20 12.12 -5.50
C ASN A 247 30.08 11.83 -7.01
N LEU A 248 30.14 12.88 -7.81
CA LEU A 248 30.14 12.86 -9.27
C LEU A 248 31.43 13.51 -9.74
N ASP A 249 32.29 12.73 -10.41
CA ASP A 249 33.59 13.21 -10.95
C ASP A 249 34.47 13.97 -9.92
N GLY A 250 34.49 13.48 -8.67
CA GLY A 250 35.25 14.08 -7.58
C GLY A 250 34.54 15.22 -6.83
N VAL A 251 33.37 15.66 -7.29
CA VAL A 251 32.57 16.71 -6.64
C VAL A 251 31.51 16.06 -5.77
N ALA A 252 31.63 16.27 -4.46
CA ALA A 252 30.63 15.78 -3.50
C ALA A 252 29.45 16.78 -3.36
N GLN A 253 28.22 16.26 -3.38
CA GLN A 253 27.03 17.06 -3.17
C GLN A 253 26.00 16.28 -2.32
N PRO A 254 25.12 16.97 -1.57
CA PRO A 254 24.08 16.29 -0.78
C PRO A 254 23.03 15.65 -1.69
N LEU A 255 22.46 14.53 -1.25
CA LEU A 255 21.22 13.98 -1.84
C LEU A 255 20.05 14.89 -1.50
N LEU A 256 19.32 15.34 -2.50
CA LEU A 256 18.19 16.26 -2.32
C LEU A 256 16.88 15.49 -2.38
N GLY A 257 16.02 15.69 -1.37
CA GLY A 257 14.68 15.07 -1.33
C GLY A 257 14.75 13.55 -1.46
N SER A 258 15.61 12.92 -0.65
CA SER A 258 15.78 11.48 -0.59
C SER A 258 14.52 10.84 -0.03
N GLU A 259 14.03 9.80 -0.68
CA GLU A 259 12.85 9.03 -0.30
C GLU A 259 13.14 7.54 -0.49
N LEU A 260 12.87 6.74 0.55
CA LEU A 260 12.97 5.29 0.51
C LEU A 260 11.63 4.69 0.89
N ARG A 261 10.99 4.00 -0.06
CA ARG A 261 9.74 3.28 0.18
C ARG A 261 9.87 1.83 -0.25
N GLY A 262 9.91 0.92 0.71
CA GLY A 262 10.20 -0.47 0.43
C GLY A 262 11.56 -0.62 -0.26
N SER A 263 11.58 -1.16 -1.47
CA SER A 263 12.79 -1.30 -2.29
C SER A 263 13.05 -0.12 -3.24
N GLU A 264 12.16 0.86 -3.30
CA GLU A 264 12.34 2.02 -4.17
C GLU A 264 13.09 3.14 -3.45
N PHE A 265 14.20 3.57 -4.01
CA PHE A 265 14.99 4.68 -3.55
C PHE A 265 15.00 5.80 -4.59
N ARG A 266 14.63 7.00 -4.19
CA ARG A 266 14.57 8.20 -5.04
C ARG A 266 15.36 9.32 -4.40
N PHE A 267 16.07 10.10 -5.24
CA PHE A 267 16.73 11.34 -4.82
C PHE A 267 16.94 12.26 -6.02
N ARG A 268 17.27 13.50 -5.74
CA ARG A 268 17.65 14.51 -6.75
C ARG A 268 19.09 14.94 -6.53
N PHE A 269 19.72 15.34 -7.61
CA PHE A 269 21.11 15.84 -7.63
C PHE A 269 21.32 16.78 -8.80
N ARG A 270 22.43 17.54 -8.81
CA ARG A 270 22.84 18.35 -9.96
C ARG A 270 23.85 17.58 -10.79
N ASP A 271 23.66 17.57 -12.11
CA ASP A 271 24.66 17.02 -13.04
C ASP A 271 25.83 18.01 -13.24
N ASN A 272 26.85 17.63 -14.02
CA ASN A 272 28.04 18.43 -14.27
C ASN A 272 27.74 19.77 -14.97
N ASN A 273 26.56 19.92 -15.55
CA ASN A 273 26.07 21.18 -16.16
C ASN A 273 25.19 22.00 -15.18
N GLY A 274 25.10 21.60 -13.91
CA GLY A 274 24.30 22.26 -12.90
C GLY A 274 22.77 21.95 -13.01
N THR A 275 22.36 21.09 -13.95
CA THR A 275 20.96 20.74 -14.17
C THR A 275 20.48 19.79 -13.08
N LEU A 276 19.32 20.10 -12.49
CA LEU A 276 18.69 19.22 -11.49
C LEU A 276 18.14 17.96 -12.15
N ARG A 277 18.59 16.81 -11.69
CA ARG A 277 18.20 15.48 -12.13
C ARG A 277 17.50 14.72 -11.01
N SER A 278 16.65 13.76 -11.36
CA SER A 278 16.07 12.80 -10.43
C SER A 278 16.62 11.41 -10.74
N ALA A 279 17.03 10.69 -9.71
CA ALA A 279 17.34 9.26 -9.77
C ALA A 279 16.17 8.47 -9.17
N ARG A 280 15.79 7.38 -9.82
CA ARG A 280 14.86 6.38 -9.29
C ARG A 280 15.54 5.02 -9.39
N LEU A 281 15.75 4.38 -8.26
CA LEU A 281 16.49 3.14 -8.13
C LEU A 281 15.62 2.10 -7.42
N ARG A 282 15.75 0.84 -7.82
CA ARG A 282 15.25 -0.31 -7.07
C ARG A 282 16.44 -1.01 -6.42
N VAL A 283 16.27 -1.32 -5.15
CA VAL A 283 17.29 -2.00 -4.32
C VAL A 283 16.93 -3.48 -4.21
N ASP A 284 17.93 -4.33 -4.44
CA ASP A 284 17.85 -5.77 -4.25
C ASP A 284 19.13 -6.25 -3.55
N GLY A 285 19.07 -6.39 -2.24
CA GLY A 285 20.21 -6.73 -1.40
C GLY A 285 21.36 -5.74 -1.54
N THR A 286 22.45 -6.17 -2.17
CA THR A 286 23.65 -5.36 -2.41
C THR A 286 23.67 -4.67 -3.78
N LEU A 287 22.59 -4.77 -4.54
CA LEU A 287 22.48 -4.18 -5.87
C LEU A 287 21.45 -3.05 -5.91
N MET A 288 21.74 -2.02 -6.67
CA MET A 288 20.80 -0.97 -7.07
C MET A 288 20.72 -0.88 -8.58
N ARG A 289 19.52 -0.76 -9.13
CA ARG A 289 19.29 -0.57 -10.56
C ARG A 289 18.16 0.41 -10.80
N GLY A 290 18.31 1.24 -11.82
CA GLY A 290 17.27 2.21 -12.14
C GLY A 290 17.64 3.17 -13.25
N VAL A 291 17.16 4.38 -13.15
CA VAL A 291 17.32 5.41 -14.19
C VAL A 291 17.53 6.79 -13.59
N VAL A 292 18.24 7.63 -14.33
CA VAL A 292 18.21 9.09 -14.18
C VAL A 292 17.13 9.64 -15.10
N LEU A 293 16.30 10.53 -14.59
CA LEU A 293 15.22 11.18 -15.29
C LEU A 293 15.59 12.61 -15.66
N ALA A 294 15.19 13.05 -16.87
CA ALA A 294 15.25 14.45 -17.27
C ALA A 294 14.25 15.25 -16.44
N ASN A 295 14.71 16.35 -15.84
CA ASN A 295 13.90 17.35 -15.12
C ASN A 295 12.86 16.83 -14.12
N ALA A 296 13.17 17.02 -12.86
CA ALA A 296 12.21 16.85 -11.77
C ALA A 296 11.35 18.12 -11.67
N GLY A 297 10.23 18.20 -12.36
CA GLY A 297 9.24 19.22 -12.01
C GLY A 297 8.47 19.92 -13.13
N GLN A 298 8.67 19.60 -14.39
CA GLN A 298 7.97 20.31 -15.48
C GLN A 298 7.27 19.40 -16.52
N VAL A 299 7.31 18.09 -16.37
CA VAL A 299 6.67 17.18 -17.33
C VAL A 299 5.95 16.08 -16.56
N ASP A 300 4.69 15.84 -16.89
CA ASP A 300 3.83 14.82 -16.28
C ASP A 300 4.36 13.37 -16.47
N ILE A 301 5.27 13.19 -17.42
CA ILE A 301 5.94 11.89 -17.66
C ILE A 301 7.45 12.12 -17.71
N PRO A 302 8.19 11.76 -16.64
CA PRO A 302 9.65 11.89 -16.64
C PRO A 302 10.29 10.92 -17.64
N VAL A 303 11.05 11.45 -18.59
CA VAL A 303 11.77 10.66 -19.60
C VAL A 303 13.11 10.19 -19.04
N PRO A 304 13.42 8.86 -19.05
CA PRO A 304 14.73 8.36 -18.71
C PRO A 304 15.81 8.90 -19.66
N VAL A 305 16.90 9.44 -19.11
CA VAL A 305 18.06 9.94 -19.88
C VAL A 305 19.28 9.07 -19.72
N ARG A 306 19.40 8.32 -18.60
CA ARG A 306 20.50 7.39 -18.34
C ARG A 306 20.02 6.18 -17.54
N GLY A 307 20.59 5.01 -17.78
CA GLY A 307 20.53 3.86 -16.91
C GLY A 307 21.45 4.02 -15.71
N LEU A 308 21.04 3.54 -14.54
CA LEU A 308 21.88 3.46 -13.35
C LEU A 308 21.95 2.02 -12.88
N ALA A 309 23.15 1.53 -12.63
CA ALA A 309 23.37 0.25 -11.98
C ALA A 309 24.54 0.36 -11.00
N GLY A 310 24.44 -0.28 -9.86
CA GLY A 310 25.51 -0.24 -8.88
C GLY A 310 25.41 -1.30 -7.82
N ARG A 311 26.45 -1.34 -6.99
CA ARG A 311 26.58 -2.30 -5.89
C ARG A 311 27.05 -1.59 -4.62
N ARG A 312 26.68 -2.18 -3.49
CA ARG A 312 27.25 -1.78 -2.21
C ARG A 312 28.71 -2.22 -2.16
N LEU A 313 29.56 -1.32 -1.69
CA LEU A 313 30.94 -1.66 -1.39
C LEU A 313 30.99 -2.29 0.02
N SER A 314 31.78 -3.35 0.18
CA SER A 314 32.15 -3.84 1.52
C SER A 314 33.03 -2.81 2.20
N ASP A 315 32.77 -2.53 3.45
CA ASP A 315 33.66 -1.75 4.31
C ASP A 315 35.01 -2.45 4.48
#